data_e3f9988e4591cf8b24e28f4a62eaedd5
#
_entry.id   e3f9988e4591cf8b24e28f4a62eaedd5
#
_cell.length_a   1.000
_cell.length_b   1.000
_cell.length_c   1.000
_cell.angle_alpha   90.00
_cell.angle_beta   90.00
_cell.angle_gamma   90.00
#
_symmetry.space_group_name_H-M   'P 1'
#
loop_
_entity.id
_entity.type
_entity.pdbx_description
1 polymer ?
#
loop_
_entity_poly.entity_id
_entity_poly.type
_entity_poly.pdbx_seq_one_letter_code
_entity_poly.pdbx_strand_id
1 'polypeptide(L)'
;MAGFLLIAASLVLAPAAEARNARKAHAAQSTASRQILNVRSAVLMDARTGKILYSQNPDVRIPPASLTKIMSMMVTFDAIRSGKVKLSDQIRVSRHAARQGGSRMGLRAGERVSLNRLLMGMAVSSGNDASMAVAERVGGSGRAFVKMMNNKARQIGMSSSTFKTPNGLPA
;
A
#
# COMPACT_ATOMS: atom_id res chain seq x y z
N MET A 1 76.96 1.68 -9.72
CA MET A 1 76.42 0.31 -9.80
C MET A 1 74.92 0.35 -9.71
N ALA A 2 74.21 0.23 -10.85
CA ALA A 2 72.77 0.33 -10.94
C ALA A 2 72.19 -1.07 -10.94
N GLY A 3 71.39 -1.40 -9.90
CA GLY A 3 70.67 -2.66 -9.80
C GLY A 3 69.27 -2.55 -10.42
N PHE A 4 69.07 -3.24 -11.55
CA PHE A 4 67.75 -3.37 -12.21
C PHE A 4 66.95 -4.45 -11.47
N LEU A 5 65.78 -4.07 -10.93
CA LEU A 5 64.81 -4.96 -10.36
C LEU A 5 63.79 -5.39 -11.44
N LEU A 6 63.89 -6.63 -11.92
CA LEU A 6 62.91 -7.21 -12.84
C LEU A 6 61.67 -7.65 -12.06
N ILE A 7 60.53 -6.97 -12.25
CA ILE A 7 59.23 -7.42 -11.75
C ILE A 7 58.60 -8.35 -12.80
N ALA A 8 58.58 -9.63 -12.54
CA ALA A 8 57.86 -10.61 -13.36
C ALA A 8 56.35 -10.52 -13.06
N ALA A 9 55.56 -10.00 -13.98
CA ALA A 9 54.10 -10.03 -13.90
C ALA A 9 53.60 -11.42 -14.33
N SER A 10 53.16 -12.22 -13.36
CA SER A 10 52.48 -13.47 -13.63
C SER A 10 51.08 -13.23 -14.08
N LEU A 11 50.78 -13.38 -15.36
CA LEU A 11 49.43 -13.35 -15.93
C LEU A 11 48.71 -14.64 -15.56
N VAL A 12 47.84 -14.60 -14.56
CA VAL A 12 46.98 -15.74 -14.23
C VAL A 12 45.84 -15.75 -15.24
N LEU A 13 45.93 -16.61 -16.26
CA LEU A 13 44.81 -16.91 -17.13
C LEU A 13 43.77 -17.73 -16.34
N ALA A 14 42.67 -17.15 -15.99
CA ALA A 14 41.51 -17.90 -15.46
C ALA A 14 41.00 -18.89 -16.54
N PRO A 15 40.70 -20.16 -16.18
CA PRO A 15 40.28 -21.16 -17.17
C PRO A 15 38.99 -20.77 -17.84
N ALA A 16 38.96 -20.78 -19.17
CA ALA A 16 37.82 -20.41 -20.01
C ALA A 16 36.51 -21.18 -19.72
N ALA A 17 36.62 -22.29 -19.00
CA ALA A 17 35.50 -23.11 -18.53
C ALA A 17 34.63 -22.39 -17.45
N GLU A 18 35.25 -21.67 -16.51
CA GLU A 18 34.51 -20.94 -15.46
C GLU A 18 33.75 -19.74 -16.03
N ALA A 19 34.33 -19.03 -16.98
CA ALA A 19 33.67 -17.94 -17.67
C ALA A 19 32.47 -18.42 -18.52
N ARG A 20 32.54 -19.59 -19.12
CA ARG A 20 31.41 -20.21 -19.85
C ARG A 20 30.29 -20.66 -18.89
N ASN A 21 30.61 -21.21 -17.73
CA ASN A 21 29.63 -21.64 -16.73
C ASN A 21 28.93 -20.43 -16.08
N ALA A 22 29.67 -19.37 -15.78
CA ALA A 22 29.08 -18.11 -15.28
C ALA A 22 28.16 -17.45 -16.32
N ARG A 23 28.49 -17.46 -17.61
CA ARG A 23 27.63 -16.98 -18.68
C ARG A 23 26.38 -17.85 -18.88
N LYS A 24 26.50 -19.19 -18.77
CA LYS A 24 25.34 -20.10 -18.82
C LYS A 24 24.43 -19.94 -17.61
N ALA A 25 24.96 -19.73 -16.42
CA ALA A 25 24.17 -19.44 -15.22
C ALA A 25 23.44 -18.10 -15.32
N HIS A 26 24.07 -17.06 -15.89
CA HIS A 26 23.42 -15.75 -16.14
C HIS A 26 22.37 -15.85 -17.26
N ALA A 27 22.61 -16.63 -18.32
CA ALA A 27 21.64 -16.85 -19.39
C ALA A 27 20.43 -17.68 -18.91
N ALA A 28 20.64 -18.66 -18.03
CA ALA A 28 19.55 -19.45 -17.44
C ALA A 28 18.65 -18.63 -16.49
N GLN A 29 19.17 -17.56 -15.87
CA GLN A 29 18.36 -16.63 -15.07
C GLN A 29 17.55 -15.65 -15.91
N SER A 30 17.86 -15.47 -17.19
CA SER A 30 17.16 -14.53 -18.09
C SER A 30 15.99 -15.16 -18.85
N THR A 31 15.81 -16.48 -18.80
CA THR A 31 14.73 -17.22 -19.50
C THR A 31 13.62 -17.74 -18.57
N ALA A 32 13.54 -17.27 -17.33
CA ALA A 32 12.31 -17.42 -16.57
C ALA A 32 11.21 -16.69 -17.39
N SER A 33 10.38 -17.47 -18.07
CA SER A 33 9.24 -16.95 -18.84
C SER A 33 8.47 -16.04 -17.88
N ARG A 34 8.47 -14.73 -18.19
CA ARG A 34 7.79 -13.73 -17.36
C ARG A 34 6.32 -14.06 -17.43
N GLN A 35 5.82 -14.79 -16.45
CA GLN A 35 4.41 -15.20 -16.40
C GLN A 35 3.55 -13.93 -16.42
N ILE A 36 2.83 -13.75 -17.51
CA ILE A 36 1.86 -12.64 -17.62
C ILE A 36 0.59 -13.09 -16.92
N LEU A 37 0.20 -12.36 -15.88
CA LEU A 37 -1.03 -12.61 -15.16
C LEU A 37 -2.21 -12.01 -15.93
N ASN A 38 -3.36 -12.68 -15.90
CA ASN A 38 -4.61 -12.15 -16.48
C ASN A 38 -5.23 -11.09 -15.55
N VAL A 39 -4.48 -10.02 -15.31
CA VAL A 39 -4.88 -8.87 -14.49
C VAL A 39 -4.39 -7.58 -15.15
N ARG A 40 -5.04 -6.46 -14.82
CA ARG A 40 -4.66 -5.14 -15.38
C ARG A 40 -3.32 -4.64 -14.86
N SER A 41 -3.02 -4.92 -13.60
CA SER A 41 -1.79 -4.51 -12.93
C SER A 41 -1.47 -5.49 -11.80
N ALA A 42 -0.19 -5.78 -11.58
CA ALA A 42 0.28 -6.57 -10.45
C ALA A 42 1.68 -6.13 -10.03
N VAL A 43 1.91 -6.12 -8.72
CA VAL A 43 3.23 -5.90 -8.12
C VAL A 43 3.41 -6.90 -6.98
N LEU A 44 4.54 -7.58 -6.95
CA LEU A 44 4.99 -8.39 -5.82
C LEU A 44 6.26 -7.76 -5.27
N MET A 45 6.26 -7.47 -3.99
CA MET A 45 7.39 -6.83 -3.30
C MET A 45 7.77 -7.62 -2.05
N ASP A 46 9.05 -7.76 -1.80
CA ASP A 46 9.56 -8.24 -0.52
C ASP A 46 9.33 -7.16 0.55
N ALA A 47 8.52 -7.48 1.56
CA ALA A 47 8.10 -6.51 2.57
C ALA A 47 9.24 -6.03 3.48
N ARG A 48 10.33 -6.81 3.62
CA ARG A 48 11.46 -6.48 4.48
C ARG A 48 12.47 -5.57 3.78
N THR A 49 12.68 -5.78 2.48
CA THR A 49 13.72 -5.08 1.70
C THR A 49 13.18 -4.02 0.77
N GLY A 50 11.87 -4.03 0.48
CA GLY A 50 11.26 -3.18 -0.55
C GLY A 50 11.58 -3.61 -1.98
N LYS A 51 12.31 -4.72 -2.17
CA LYS A 51 12.69 -5.20 -3.50
C LYS A 51 11.47 -5.67 -4.28
N ILE A 52 11.30 -5.15 -5.50
CA ILE A 52 10.26 -5.62 -6.42
C ILE A 52 10.69 -6.98 -7.00
N LEU A 53 9.88 -8.01 -6.75
CA LEU A 53 10.10 -9.37 -7.22
C LEU A 53 9.35 -9.65 -8.54
N TYR A 54 8.19 -9.01 -8.72
CA TYR A 54 7.39 -9.07 -9.94
C TYR A 54 6.69 -7.73 -10.18
N SER A 55 6.57 -7.34 -11.45
CA SER A 55 5.89 -6.10 -11.84
C SER A 55 5.25 -6.27 -13.21
N GLN A 56 3.95 -5.99 -13.29
CA GLN A 56 3.17 -5.92 -14.52
C GLN A 56 2.31 -4.66 -14.47
N ASN A 57 2.54 -3.72 -15.38
CA ASN A 57 1.80 -2.47 -15.49
C ASN A 57 1.63 -1.74 -14.13
N PRO A 58 2.70 -1.48 -13.35
CA PRO A 58 2.60 -0.99 -11.97
C PRO A 58 1.98 0.41 -11.89
N ASP A 59 2.15 1.23 -12.92
CA ASP A 59 1.74 2.64 -12.96
C ASP A 59 0.37 2.87 -13.62
N VAL A 60 -0.29 1.81 -14.07
CA VAL A 60 -1.65 1.92 -14.64
C VAL A 60 -2.63 2.34 -13.55
N ARG A 61 -3.31 3.46 -13.78
CA ARG A 61 -4.34 3.96 -12.86
C ARG A 61 -5.57 3.07 -12.91
N ILE A 62 -5.91 2.50 -11.76
CA ILE A 62 -7.08 1.64 -11.59
C ILE A 62 -7.83 2.08 -10.31
N PRO A 63 -9.17 1.95 -10.27
CA PRO A 63 -9.92 2.13 -9.04
C PRO A 63 -9.53 1.03 -8.05
N PRO A 64 -8.99 1.36 -6.86
CA PRO A 64 -8.54 0.35 -5.90
C PRO A 64 -9.70 -0.24 -5.07
N ALA A 65 -10.93 0.23 -5.28
CA ALA A 65 -12.12 -0.17 -4.52
C ALA A 65 -11.84 -0.12 -3.00
N SER A 66 -12.18 -1.19 -2.28
CA SER A 66 -12.03 -1.26 -0.82
C SER A 66 -10.59 -1.19 -0.30
N LEU A 67 -9.56 -1.36 -1.14
CA LEU A 67 -8.17 -1.08 -0.72
C LEU A 67 -7.99 0.37 -0.29
N THR A 68 -8.85 1.28 -0.73
CA THR A 68 -8.95 2.67 -0.24
C THR A 68 -9.02 2.75 1.30
N LYS A 69 -9.66 1.78 1.96
CA LYS A 69 -9.81 1.75 3.42
C LYS A 69 -8.49 1.58 4.17
N ILE A 70 -7.44 1.06 3.52
CA ILE A 70 -6.09 1.03 4.09
C ILE A 70 -5.63 2.47 4.37
N MET A 71 -5.81 3.38 3.40
CA MET A 71 -5.49 4.81 3.60
C MET A 71 -6.38 5.43 4.68
N SER A 72 -7.65 5.10 4.72
CA SER A 72 -8.58 5.59 5.75
C SER A 72 -8.14 5.14 7.15
N MET A 73 -7.70 3.89 7.31
CA MET A 73 -7.14 3.39 8.57
C MET A 73 -5.83 4.09 8.93
N MET A 74 -4.92 4.30 7.97
CA MET A 74 -3.65 5.02 8.21
C MET A 74 -3.90 6.43 8.74
N VAL A 75 -4.78 7.20 8.10
CA VAL A 75 -5.16 8.55 8.55
C VAL A 75 -5.78 8.52 9.96
N THR A 76 -6.60 7.51 10.24
CA THR A 76 -7.22 7.33 11.56
C THR A 76 -6.19 6.98 12.62
N PHE A 77 -5.22 6.11 12.32
CA PHE A 77 -4.12 5.80 13.24
C PHE A 77 -3.22 7.03 13.49
N ASP A 78 -3.00 7.88 12.50
CA ASP A 78 -2.31 9.15 12.73
C ASP A 78 -3.09 10.06 13.70
N ALA A 79 -4.41 10.13 13.57
CA ALA A 79 -5.28 10.88 14.48
C ALA A 79 -5.30 10.29 15.90
N ILE A 80 -5.23 8.96 16.04
CA ILE A 80 -5.08 8.28 17.33
C ILE A 80 -3.73 8.62 17.95
N ARG A 81 -2.66 8.51 17.19
CA ARG A 81 -1.28 8.76 17.64
C ARG A 81 -1.06 10.21 18.07
N SER A 82 -1.73 11.15 17.40
CA SER A 82 -1.72 12.58 17.78
C SER A 82 -2.65 12.93 18.95
N GLY A 83 -3.38 11.97 19.50
CA GLY A 83 -4.33 12.19 20.61
C GLY A 83 -5.66 12.85 20.19
N LYS A 84 -5.89 13.08 18.89
CA LYS A 84 -7.12 13.71 18.38
C LYS A 84 -8.36 12.85 18.62
N VAL A 85 -8.21 11.54 18.56
CA VAL A 85 -9.26 10.55 18.84
C VAL A 85 -8.66 9.37 19.60
N LYS A 86 -9.51 8.61 20.32
CA LYS A 86 -9.12 7.40 21.05
C LYS A 86 -9.93 6.19 20.54
N LEU A 87 -9.37 5.00 20.64
CA LEU A 87 -10.06 3.76 20.27
C LEU A 87 -11.37 3.57 21.05
N SER A 88 -11.44 4.08 22.29
CA SER A 88 -12.63 4.03 23.15
C SER A 88 -13.70 5.07 22.82
N ASP A 89 -13.41 6.07 21.96
CA ASP A 89 -14.38 7.11 21.62
C ASP A 89 -15.67 6.51 21.09
N GLN A 90 -16.81 6.90 21.70
CA GLN A 90 -18.15 6.49 21.28
C GLN A 90 -18.65 7.41 20.16
N ILE A 91 -18.75 6.87 18.98
CA ILE A 91 -19.10 7.61 17.76
C ILE A 91 -20.59 7.40 17.49
N ARG A 92 -21.33 8.52 17.41
CA ARG A 92 -22.73 8.50 16.99
C ARG A 92 -22.78 8.35 15.48
N VAL A 93 -23.37 7.26 14.99
CA VAL A 93 -23.49 6.99 13.55
C VAL A 93 -24.49 7.96 12.91
N SER A 94 -24.04 8.67 11.88
CA SER A 94 -24.91 9.57 11.11
C SER A 94 -25.88 8.79 10.20
N ARG A 95 -26.96 9.44 9.77
CA ARG A 95 -27.83 8.90 8.72
C ARG A 95 -27.09 8.66 7.41
N HIS A 96 -26.11 9.51 7.10
CA HIS A 96 -25.29 9.39 5.90
C HIS A 96 -24.38 8.16 5.97
N ALA A 97 -23.70 7.93 7.09
CA ALA A 97 -22.89 6.74 7.29
C ALA A 97 -23.75 5.45 7.23
N ALA A 98 -24.86 5.40 7.94
CA ALA A 98 -25.74 4.21 7.96
C ALA A 98 -26.35 3.86 6.59
N ARG A 99 -26.45 4.83 5.66
CA ARG A 99 -27.01 4.63 4.31
C ARG A 99 -25.97 4.25 3.27
N GLN A 100 -24.68 4.10 3.63
CA GLN A 100 -23.66 3.69 2.68
C GLN A 100 -24.00 2.33 2.04
N GLY A 101 -23.87 2.24 0.72
CA GLY A 101 -24.12 1.04 -0.06
C GLY A 101 -22.97 0.02 0.00
N GLY A 102 -23.14 -1.11 -0.65
CA GLY A 102 -22.15 -2.18 -0.76
C GLY A 102 -21.92 -2.92 0.56
N SER A 103 -20.67 -3.35 0.83
CA SER A 103 -20.30 -4.04 2.07
C SER A 103 -20.53 -3.17 3.30
N ARG A 104 -21.20 -3.69 4.31
CA ARG A 104 -21.58 -2.94 5.51
C ARG A 104 -21.37 -3.75 6.79
N MET A 105 -21.11 -3.07 7.87
CA MET A 105 -21.13 -3.59 9.21
C MET A 105 -22.56 -3.70 9.76
N GLY A 106 -23.54 -3.03 9.12
CA GLY A 106 -24.94 -3.00 9.52
C GLY A 106 -25.26 -1.95 10.57
N LEU A 107 -24.56 -0.82 10.54
CA LEU A 107 -24.74 0.29 11.47
C LEU A 107 -26.10 0.97 11.31
N ARG A 108 -26.72 1.35 12.43
CA ARG A 108 -27.99 2.08 12.47
C ARG A 108 -27.76 3.56 12.76
N ALA A 109 -28.53 4.42 12.11
CA ALA A 109 -28.47 5.85 12.39
C ALA A 109 -28.79 6.15 13.87
N GLY A 110 -27.95 6.95 14.51
CA GLY A 110 -28.08 7.34 15.91
C GLY A 110 -27.46 6.39 16.92
N GLU A 111 -27.08 5.16 16.55
CA GLU A 111 -26.40 4.25 17.48
C GLU A 111 -25.00 4.77 17.84
N ARG A 112 -24.49 4.34 19.00
CA ARG A 112 -23.14 4.67 19.45
C ARG A 112 -22.25 3.44 19.34
N VAL A 113 -21.12 3.60 18.64
CA VAL A 113 -20.17 2.51 18.38
C VAL A 113 -18.77 3.02 18.67
N SER A 114 -17.95 2.23 19.35
CA SER A 114 -16.56 2.63 19.62
C SER A 114 -15.73 2.72 18.33
N LEU A 115 -14.75 3.63 18.29
CA LEU A 115 -13.83 3.75 17.16
C LEU A 115 -13.13 2.41 16.87
N ASN A 116 -12.75 1.67 17.91
CA ASN A 116 -12.16 0.34 17.77
C ASN A 116 -13.08 -0.61 16.98
N ARG A 117 -14.37 -0.69 17.36
CA ARG A 117 -15.34 -1.56 16.67
C ARG A 117 -15.56 -1.13 15.22
N LEU A 118 -15.57 0.18 14.94
CA LEU A 118 -15.66 0.69 13.57
C LEU A 118 -14.44 0.29 12.73
N LEU A 119 -13.22 0.42 13.28
CA LEU A 119 -11.99 -0.01 12.61
C LEU A 119 -12.00 -1.52 12.33
N MET A 120 -12.45 -2.34 13.29
CA MET A 120 -12.62 -3.78 13.09
C MET A 120 -13.65 -4.07 11.98
N GLY A 121 -14.78 -3.36 11.95
CA GLY A 121 -15.78 -3.48 10.89
C GLY A 121 -15.24 -3.09 9.52
N MET A 122 -14.38 -2.07 9.45
CA MET A 122 -13.68 -1.72 8.21
C MET A 122 -12.72 -2.81 7.75
N ALA A 123 -11.92 -3.37 8.67
CA ALA A 123 -10.88 -4.35 8.35
C ALA A 123 -11.45 -5.72 7.97
N VAL A 124 -12.44 -6.21 8.72
CA VAL A 124 -12.98 -7.57 8.59
C VAL A 124 -14.13 -7.64 7.59
N SER A 125 -15.15 -6.77 7.75
CA SER A 125 -16.35 -6.76 6.92
C SER A 125 -16.26 -5.80 5.74
N SER A 126 -15.15 -5.09 5.60
CA SER A 126 -14.99 -4.03 4.59
C SER A 126 -16.13 -2.98 4.66
N GLY A 127 -16.64 -2.68 5.88
CA GLY A 127 -17.83 -1.86 6.11
C GLY A 127 -17.69 -0.44 5.57
N ASN A 128 -18.51 -0.08 4.58
CA ASN A 128 -18.55 1.27 4.02
C ASN A 128 -19.20 2.26 4.97
N ASP A 129 -20.21 1.82 5.71
CA ASP A 129 -20.89 2.54 6.80
C ASP A 129 -19.89 2.87 7.92
N ALA A 130 -19.10 1.90 8.34
CA ALA A 130 -18.04 2.10 9.34
C ALA A 130 -16.98 3.09 8.83
N SER A 131 -16.55 2.95 7.57
CA SER A 131 -15.57 3.86 6.96
C SER A 131 -16.05 5.31 6.94
N MET A 132 -17.32 5.54 6.60
CA MET A 132 -17.91 6.88 6.60
C MET A 132 -18.07 7.44 8.02
N ALA A 133 -18.51 6.61 8.99
CA ALA A 133 -18.61 7.04 10.39
C ALA A 133 -17.25 7.44 10.98
N VAL A 134 -16.19 6.68 10.66
CA VAL A 134 -14.81 7.03 11.03
C VAL A 134 -14.38 8.33 10.37
N ALA A 135 -14.63 8.49 9.07
CA ALA A 135 -14.26 9.69 8.33
C ALA A 135 -14.93 10.97 8.88
N GLU A 136 -16.22 10.88 9.22
CA GLU A 136 -16.96 11.99 9.84
C GLU A 136 -16.41 12.33 11.23
N ARG A 137 -16.05 11.32 12.05
CA ARG A 137 -15.49 11.56 13.39
C ARG A 137 -14.08 12.17 13.33
N VAL A 138 -13.21 11.66 12.48
CA VAL A 138 -11.80 12.05 12.41
C VAL A 138 -11.62 13.36 11.63
N GLY A 139 -12.33 13.51 10.52
CA GLY A 139 -12.25 14.67 9.64
C GLY A 139 -13.26 15.77 9.92
N GLY A 140 -14.29 15.49 10.73
CA GLY A 140 -15.46 16.38 10.88
C GLY A 140 -16.46 16.24 9.73
N SER A 141 -16.02 15.74 8.57
CA SER A 141 -16.86 15.37 7.42
C SER A 141 -16.10 14.41 6.50
N GLY A 142 -16.85 13.65 5.67
CA GLY A 142 -16.24 12.78 4.66
C GLY A 142 -15.32 13.56 3.70
N ARG A 143 -15.73 14.76 3.27
CA ARG A 143 -14.93 15.64 2.38
C ARG A 143 -13.62 16.08 3.04
N ALA A 144 -13.67 16.53 4.29
CA ALA A 144 -12.47 16.96 5.01
C ALA A 144 -11.53 15.76 5.26
N PHE A 145 -12.09 14.59 5.56
CA PHE A 145 -11.31 13.37 5.71
C PHE A 145 -10.59 12.96 4.40
N VAL A 146 -11.26 13.07 3.25
CA VAL A 146 -10.64 12.81 1.94
C VAL A 146 -9.47 13.78 1.68
N LYS A 147 -9.55 15.04 2.11
CA LYS A 147 -8.40 15.95 2.06
C LYS A 147 -7.23 15.43 2.90
N MET A 148 -7.52 14.89 4.10
CA MET A 148 -6.49 14.27 4.94
C MET A 148 -5.87 13.04 4.25
N MET A 149 -6.67 12.18 3.62
CA MET A 149 -6.19 11.02 2.85
C MET A 149 -5.25 11.45 1.72
N ASN A 150 -5.61 12.46 0.94
CA ASN A 150 -4.76 12.97 -0.15
C ASN A 150 -3.49 13.66 0.37
N ASN A 151 -3.55 14.33 1.52
CA ASN A 151 -2.36 14.86 2.19
C ASN A 151 -1.43 13.73 2.61
N LYS A 152 -1.97 12.69 3.25
CA LYS A 152 -1.20 11.51 3.65
C LYS A 152 -0.58 10.80 2.45
N ALA A 153 -1.32 10.64 1.35
CA ALA A 153 -0.80 10.06 0.11
C ALA A 153 0.45 10.80 -0.37
N ARG A 154 0.41 12.13 -0.43
CA ARG A 154 1.58 12.94 -0.80
C ARG A 154 2.75 12.76 0.16
N GLN A 155 2.49 12.74 1.47
CA GLN A 155 3.53 12.56 2.50
C GLN A 155 4.28 11.24 2.37
N ILE A 156 3.60 10.17 1.92
CA ILE A 156 4.21 8.83 1.74
C ILE A 156 4.64 8.55 0.29
N GLY A 157 4.67 9.58 -0.57
CA GLY A 157 5.18 9.46 -1.94
C GLY A 157 4.21 8.89 -2.98
N MET A 158 2.90 8.78 -2.68
CA MET A 158 1.87 8.33 -3.64
C MET A 158 1.48 9.47 -4.59
N SER A 159 2.42 9.97 -5.39
CA SER A 159 2.26 11.16 -6.25
C SER A 159 1.20 10.99 -7.36
N SER A 160 0.97 9.77 -7.82
CA SER A 160 0.02 9.44 -8.90
C SER A 160 -1.34 8.93 -8.41
N SER A 161 -1.57 8.91 -7.08
CA SER A 161 -2.81 8.41 -6.47
C SER A 161 -3.68 9.55 -5.95
N THR A 162 -5.00 9.44 -6.16
CA THR A 162 -5.98 10.42 -5.67
C THR A 162 -7.18 9.69 -5.06
N PHE A 163 -7.53 10.07 -3.83
CA PHE A 163 -8.69 9.56 -3.13
C PHE A 163 -9.88 10.52 -3.31
N LYS A 164 -11.09 9.97 -3.52
CA LYS A 164 -12.34 10.73 -3.69
C LYS A 164 -13.35 10.42 -2.58
N THR A 165 -13.30 9.21 -2.03
CA THR A 165 -14.21 8.76 -0.95
C THR A 165 -13.42 8.01 0.13
N PRO A 166 -13.92 7.93 1.38
CA PRO A 166 -13.25 7.18 2.45
C PRO A 166 -13.27 5.67 2.28
N ASN A 167 -14.17 5.14 1.45
CA ASN A 167 -14.47 3.71 1.33
C ASN A 167 -14.12 3.11 -0.04
N GLY A 168 -13.81 3.95 -1.03
CA GLY A 168 -13.48 3.52 -2.39
C GLY A 168 -14.70 3.27 -3.30
N LEU A 169 -15.91 3.60 -2.86
CA LEU A 169 -17.07 3.67 -3.77
C LEU A 169 -16.92 4.85 -4.73
N PRO A 170 -17.53 4.79 -5.93
CA PRO A 170 -17.64 5.95 -6.81
C PRO A 170 -18.19 7.18 -6.07
N ALA A 171 -17.69 8.38 -6.43
CA ALA A 171 -18.12 9.65 -5.86
C ALA A 171 -19.28 10.22 -6.66
#